data_97d9a2d8e4784ec35380ddd2dfbe2780
#
_entry.id   97d9a2d8e4784ec35380ddd2dfbe2780
#
_cell.length_a   1.000
_cell.length_b   1.000
_cell.length_c   1.000
_cell.angle_alpha   90.00
_cell.angle_beta   90.00
_cell.angle_gamma   90.00
#
_symmetry.space_group_name_H-M   'P 1'
#
loop_
_entity.id
_entity.type
_entity.pdbx_description
1 polymer ?
#
loop_
_entity_poly.entity_id
_entity_poly.type
_entity_poly.pdbx_seq_one_letter_code
_entity_poly.pdbx_strand_id
1 'polypeptide(L)'
;RLPNTAFKDNAGTEVTADILFLQKRERKIDIEPDWVHLGVTENGIAVNSYFAEHPEMMLGSMEYDTRIYGQDSRYTVCVNNDENFNMYEALNKAIGNIKAQMTDFERVADEAEQTEEVIPADPDVRNYTYTFFEGKLYYRENSEMVRKEVSQTAEERIRSLDEIRQITRELIDIQMEGCSDEELADKQQLLNVKYDKFVGKYGAITSKANRTAFRDDSDYPLLCSLEEVNEDGEVKKADMFYKQTIKAKS
;
A
#
# COMPACT_ATOMS: atom_id res chain seq x y z
N ARG A 1 -10.80 -1.32 22.99
CA ARG A 1 -11.72 -0.19 22.70
C ARG A 1 -11.44 0.97 23.61
N LEU A 2 -11.32 2.16 23.05
CA LEU A 2 -11.07 3.41 23.77
C LEU A 2 -12.39 4.08 24.17
N PRO A 3 -12.42 4.79 25.32
CA PRO A 3 -13.57 5.61 25.66
C PRO A 3 -13.71 6.77 24.68
N ASN A 4 -14.93 7.28 24.55
CA ASN A 4 -15.26 8.36 23.60
C ASN A 4 -14.49 9.67 23.84
N THR A 5 -13.95 9.87 25.04
CA THR A 5 -13.14 11.04 25.41
C THR A 5 -11.67 10.94 24.98
N ALA A 6 -11.23 9.81 24.43
CA ALA A 6 -9.83 9.56 24.09
C ALA A 6 -9.19 10.61 23.17
N PHE A 7 -9.98 11.26 22.32
CA PHE A 7 -9.51 12.27 21.36
C PHE A 7 -10.03 13.69 21.66
N LYS A 8 -10.72 13.87 22.79
CA LYS A 8 -11.36 15.14 23.12
C LYS A 8 -10.36 16.29 23.22
N ASP A 9 -9.25 16.07 23.89
CA ASP A 9 -8.25 17.12 24.15
C ASP A 9 -7.40 17.44 22.92
N ASN A 10 -7.14 16.43 22.07
CA ASN A 10 -6.27 16.57 20.89
C ASN A 10 -7.02 16.98 19.63
N ALA A 11 -8.24 16.49 19.45
CA ALA A 11 -9.01 16.67 18.23
C ALA A 11 -10.39 17.34 18.45
N GLY A 12 -10.75 17.64 19.68
CA GLY A 12 -12.04 18.25 20.02
C GLY A 12 -13.25 17.36 19.71
N THR A 13 -13.04 16.05 19.55
CA THR A 13 -14.09 15.11 19.17
C THR A 13 -14.32 14.05 20.22
N GLU A 14 -15.58 13.66 20.41
CA GLU A 14 -15.97 12.53 21.27
C GLU A 14 -16.42 11.38 20.38
N VAL A 15 -15.57 10.36 20.24
CA VAL A 15 -15.82 9.19 19.39
C VAL A 15 -15.24 7.93 20.04
N THR A 16 -16.03 6.86 20.08
CA THR A 16 -15.54 5.52 20.44
C THR A 16 -14.70 4.97 19.29
N ALA A 17 -13.49 4.53 19.59
CA ALA A 17 -12.56 3.99 18.62
C ALA A 17 -11.93 2.68 19.10
N ASP A 18 -11.58 1.82 18.17
CA ASP A 18 -10.85 0.58 18.45
C ASP A 18 -9.41 0.67 17.91
N ILE A 19 -8.46 0.12 18.65
CA ILE A 19 -7.09 -0.08 18.19
C ILE A 19 -6.99 -1.53 17.73
N LEU A 20 -6.61 -1.73 16.46
CA LEU A 20 -6.40 -3.05 15.88
C LEU A 20 -4.91 -3.35 15.78
N PHE A 21 -4.50 -4.47 16.35
CA PHE A 21 -3.14 -5.00 16.22
C PHE A 21 -3.16 -6.12 15.17
N LEU A 22 -2.45 -5.92 14.08
CA LEU A 22 -2.43 -6.86 12.95
C LEU A 22 -1.04 -7.50 12.86
N GLN A 23 -1.02 -8.81 12.79
CA GLN A 23 0.20 -9.59 12.56
C GLN A 23 0.12 -10.28 11.19
N LYS A 24 1.11 -10.05 10.33
CA LYS A 24 1.22 -10.76 9.05
C LYS A 24 1.52 -12.24 9.32
N ARG A 25 0.77 -13.13 8.69
CA ARG A 25 0.98 -14.58 8.75
C ARG A 25 1.63 -15.07 7.46
N GLU A 26 2.44 -16.12 7.56
CA GLU A 26 3.05 -16.76 6.39
C GLU A 26 2.05 -17.49 5.51
N ARG A 27 1.00 -18.05 6.14
CA ARG A 27 -0.05 -18.80 5.44
C ARG A 27 -1.42 -18.26 5.79
N LYS A 28 -2.30 -18.24 4.79
CA LYS A 28 -3.71 -17.95 5.02
C LYS A 28 -4.29 -19.03 5.93
N ILE A 29 -5.00 -18.62 6.98
CA ILE A 29 -5.77 -19.50 7.84
C ILE A 29 -7.23 -19.24 7.51
N ASP A 30 -7.98 -20.29 7.15
CA ASP A 30 -9.41 -20.21 6.86
C ASP A 30 -10.24 -20.33 8.15
N ILE A 31 -9.75 -19.75 9.24
CA ILE A 31 -10.49 -19.62 10.50
C ILE A 31 -10.99 -18.19 10.59
N GLU A 32 -12.30 -18.07 10.69
CA GLU A 32 -12.95 -16.79 10.89
C GLU A 32 -12.63 -16.28 12.30
N PRO A 33 -12.11 -15.05 12.45
CA PRO A 33 -11.73 -14.54 13.76
C PRO A 33 -12.96 -14.12 14.57
N ASP A 34 -12.90 -14.26 15.88
CA ASP A 34 -14.02 -13.98 16.82
C ASP A 34 -14.59 -12.57 16.67
N TRP A 35 -13.75 -11.58 16.32
CA TRP A 35 -14.17 -10.19 16.19
C TRP A 35 -15.08 -9.88 14.99
N VAL A 36 -15.34 -10.82 14.09
CA VAL A 36 -16.33 -10.67 12.99
C VAL A 36 -17.75 -11.06 13.43
N HIS A 37 -17.90 -11.73 14.57
CA HIS A 37 -19.20 -12.12 15.12
C HIS A 37 -19.72 -11.09 16.12
N LEU A 38 -21.02 -11.13 16.39
CA LEU A 38 -21.66 -10.30 17.39
C LEU A 38 -21.81 -11.07 18.71
N GLY A 39 -21.46 -10.39 19.80
CA GLY A 39 -21.74 -10.76 21.17
C GLY A 39 -22.56 -9.68 21.86
N VAL A 40 -22.80 -9.86 23.15
CA VAL A 40 -23.60 -8.94 23.97
C VAL A 40 -22.85 -8.68 25.27
N THR A 41 -22.74 -7.42 25.67
CA THR A 41 -22.18 -7.03 26.98
C THR A 41 -23.13 -7.42 28.11
N GLU A 42 -22.66 -7.39 29.37
CA GLU A 42 -23.48 -7.69 30.55
C GLU A 42 -24.74 -6.81 30.64
N ASN A 43 -24.68 -5.57 30.16
CA ASN A 43 -25.81 -4.62 30.12
C ASN A 43 -26.66 -4.72 28.84
N GLY A 44 -26.47 -5.75 28.04
CA GLY A 44 -27.35 -6.07 26.90
C GLY A 44 -27.04 -5.30 25.62
N ILE A 45 -25.89 -4.63 25.52
CA ILE A 45 -25.49 -3.88 24.34
C ILE A 45 -24.71 -4.80 23.40
N ALA A 46 -25.07 -4.79 22.09
CA ALA A 46 -24.38 -5.54 21.08
C ALA A 46 -22.99 -4.97 20.81
N VAL A 47 -21.98 -5.82 20.85
CA VAL A 47 -20.59 -5.54 20.50
C VAL A 47 -20.05 -6.70 19.66
N ASN A 48 -18.83 -6.58 19.10
CA ASN A 48 -18.26 -7.78 18.52
C ASN A 48 -17.92 -8.82 19.61
N SER A 49 -17.94 -10.11 19.26
CA SER A 49 -17.79 -11.19 20.24
C SER A 49 -16.49 -11.13 21.03
N TYR A 50 -15.41 -10.63 20.42
CA TYR A 50 -14.14 -10.43 21.11
C TYR A 50 -14.28 -9.56 22.37
N PHE A 51 -15.02 -8.45 22.30
CA PHE A 51 -15.23 -7.59 23.46
C PHE A 51 -16.24 -8.16 24.48
N ALA A 52 -17.15 -9.01 24.02
CA ALA A 52 -18.04 -9.72 24.94
C ALA A 52 -17.28 -10.77 25.77
N GLU A 53 -16.29 -11.42 25.16
CA GLU A 53 -15.44 -12.44 25.79
C GLU A 53 -14.25 -11.81 26.56
N HIS A 54 -13.82 -10.62 26.15
CA HIS A 54 -12.69 -9.89 26.72
C HIS A 54 -13.08 -8.47 27.13
N PRO A 55 -13.96 -8.32 28.17
CA PRO A 55 -14.41 -7.01 28.61
C PRO A 55 -13.26 -6.13 29.14
N GLU A 56 -12.17 -6.73 29.61
CA GLU A 56 -10.96 -6.02 30.03
C GLU A 56 -10.24 -5.27 28.90
N MET A 57 -10.59 -5.56 27.66
CA MET A 57 -10.07 -4.86 26.49
C MET A 57 -10.88 -3.62 26.12
N MET A 58 -11.97 -3.36 26.82
CA MET A 58 -12.71 -2.10 26.74
C MET A 58 -12.28 -1.19 27.90
N LEU A 59 -11.77 0.00 27.59
CA LEU A 59 -11.29 0.95 28.59
C LEU A 59 -12.43 1.84 29.15
N GLY A 60 -13.63 1.33 29.17
CA GLY A 60 -14.87 1.93 29.66
C GLY A 60 -16.04 0.98 29.53
N SER A 61 -17.23 1.48 29.84
CA SER A 61 -18.52 0.74 29.72
C SER A 61 -19.23 1.13 28.45
N MET A 62 -19.91 0.19 27.82
CA MET A 62 -20.81 0.50 26.69
C MET A 62 -22.14 1.04 27.22
N GLU A 63 -22.56 2.17 26.67
CA GLU A 63 -23.81 2.83 27.00
C GLU A 63 -24.52 3.29 25.72
N TYR A 64 -25.85 3.52 25.82
CA TYR A 64 -26.56 4.19 24.73
C TYR A 64 -26.34 5.70 24.80
N ASP A 65 -25.93 6.30 23.70
CA ASP A 65 -25.75 7.76 23.62
C ASP A 65 -27.10 8.45 23.44
N THR A 66 -27.66 8.92 24.56
CA THR A 66 -28.92 9.67 24.61
C THR A 66 -28.72 11.19 24.45
N ARG A 67 -27.49 11.68 24.47
CA ARG A 67 -27.17 13.13 24.46
C ARG A 67 -27.32 13.73 23.05
N ILE A 68 -26.88 13.02 22.02
CA ILE A 68 -26.88 13.51 20.65
C ILE A 68 -28.18 13.13 19.90
N TYR A 69 -28.69 11.92 20.13
CA TYR A 69 -29.77 11.34 19.35
C TYR A 69 -31.09 11.11 20.12
N GLY A 70 -31.17 11.60 21.35
CA GLY A 70 -32.39 11.50 22.20
C GLY A 70 -32.49 10.16 22.97
N GLN A 71 -33.53 10.05 23.82
CA GLN A 71 -33.66 8.96 24.79
C GLN A 71 -33.90 7.58 24.15
N ASP A 72 -34.44 7.54 22.93
CA ASP A 72 -34.70 6.29 22.19
C ASP A 72 -33.52 5.92 21.27
N SER A 73 -32.37 6.54 21.46
CA SER A 73 -31.18 6.30 20.65
C SER A 73 -30.71 4.86 20.78
N ARG A 74 -30.37 4.27 19.64
CA ARG A 74 -29.69 2.98 19.54
C ARG A 74 -28.19 3.12 19.28
N TYR A 75 -27.68 4.34 19.20
CA TYR A 75 -26.25 4.58 19.07
C TYR A 75 -25.59 4.27 20.42
N THR A 76 -24.46 3.59 20.33
CA THR A 76 -23.71 3.17 21.50
C THR A 76 -22.37 3.87 21.58
N VAL A 77 -21.93 4.13 22.80
CA VAL A 77 -20.68 4.83 23.11
C VAL A 77 -19.96 4.09 24.22
N CYS A 78 -18.65 4.09 24.18
CA CYS A 78 -17.82 3.61 25.31
C CYS A 78 -17.51 4.80 26.20
N VAL A 79 -17.95 4.75 27.45
CA VAL A 79 -17.78 5.84 28.43
C VAL A 79 -16.92 5.36 29.57
N ASN A 80 -15.99 6.19 30.03
CA ASN A 80 -15.30 5.98 31.29
C ASN A 80 -15.66 7.10 32.26
N ASN A 81 -16.29 6.74 33.38
CA ASN A 81 -16.79 7.66 34.38
C ASN A 81 -15.83 7.74 35.62
N ASP A 82 -14.67 7.11 35.58
CA ASP A 82 -13.68 7.20 36.64
C ASP A 82 -12.94 8.54 36.56
N GLU A 83 -13.09 9.37 37.56
CA GLU A 83 -12.42 10.69 37.68
C GLU A 83 -10.89 10.57 37.76
N ASN A 84 -10.36 9.41 38.17
CA ASN A 84 -8.93 9.14 38.26
C ASN A 84 -8.42 8.32 37.08
N PHE A 85 -9.20 8.19 35.99
CA PHE A 85 -8.84 7.40 34.85
C PHE A 85 -7.57 7.90 34.14
N ASN A 86 -6.58 7.03 34.10
CA ASN A 86 -5.34 7.27 33.37
C ASN A 86 -5.34 6.42 32.09
N MET A 87 -5.57 7.06 30.95
CA MET A 87 -5.63 6.42 29.65
C MET A 87 -4.36 5.62 29.32
N TYR A 88 -3.19 6.17 29.64
CA TYR A 88 -1.90 5.54 29.34
C TYR A 88 -1.71 4.23 30.11
N GLU A 89 -2.02 4.25 31.41
CA GLU A 89 -1.91 3.06 32.27
C GLU A 89 -2.92 1.99 31.88
N ALA A 90 -4.16 2.38 31.60
CA ALA A 90 -5.23 1.48 31.19
C ALA A 90 -4.91 0.83 29.84
N LEU A 91 -4.38 1.61 28.88
CA LEU A 91 -3.97 1.12 27.58
C LEU A 91 -2.79 0.13 27.69
N ASN A 92 -1.77 0.46 28.47
CA ASN A 92 -0.64 -0.45 28.68
C ASN A 92 -1.07 -1.78 29.33
N LYS A 93 -2.00 -1.71 30.28
CA LYS A 93 -2.56 -2.92 30.89
C LYS A 93 -3.32 -3.77 29.87
N ALA A 94 -4.15 -3.15 29.02
CA ALA A 94 -4.88 -3.85 27.98
C ALA A 94 -3.93 -4.47 26.93
N ILE A 95 -2.89 -3.73 26.50
CA ILE A 95 -1.85 -4.24 25.59
C ILE A 95 -1.14 -5.46 26.19
N GLY A 96 -0.86 -5.46 27.49
CA GLY A 96 -0.25 -6.60 28.19
C GLY A 96 -1.11 -7.88 28.17
N ASN A 97 -2.42 -7.77 27.94
CA ASN A 97 -3.32 -8.92 27.80
C ASN A 97 -3.33 -9.51 26.38
N ILE A 98 -2.77 -8.79 25.39
CA ILE A 98 -2.71 -9.28 24.01
C ILE A 98 -1.71 -10.43 23.94
N LYS A 99 -2.20 -11.65 23.77
CA LYS A 99 -1.37 -12.84 23.55
C LYS A 99 -1.07 -12.95 22.05
N ALA A 100 -0.10 -12.16 21.57
CA ALA A 100 0.50 -12.45 20.27
C ALA A 100 1.33 -13.73 20.42
N GLN A 101 1.09 -14.74 19.61
CA GLN A 101 2.10 -15.76 19.35
C GLN A 101 3.20 -15.04 18.54
N MET A 102 4.15 -14.46 19.24
CA MET A 102 5.45 -14.19 18.65
C MET A 102 6.04 -15.59 18.41
N THR A 103 5.76 -16.17 17.26
CA THR A 103 6.72 -17.08 16.70
C THR A 103 7.97 -16.23 16.58
N ASP A 104 8.95 -16.49 17.45
CA ASP A 104 10.32 -16.20 17.10
C ASP A 104 10.44 -16.81 15.71
N PHE A 105 10.55 -15.93 14.71
CA PHE A 105 11.14 -16.34 13.47
C PHE A 105 12.55 -16.75 13.89
N GLU A 106 12.75 -18.01 14.26
CA GLU A 106 13.94 -18.65 13.84
C GLU A 106 13.95 -18.38 12.35
N ARG A 107 14.68 -17.33 11.96
CA ARG A 107 15.31 -17.34 10.67
C ARG A 107 15.92 -18.74 10.66
N VAL A 108 15.23 -19.67 9.99
CA VAL A 108 15.93 -20.80 9.42
C VAL A 108 16.98 -20.07 8.63
N ALA A 109 18.16 -20.04 9.19
CA ALA A 109 19.35 -19.67 8.49
C ALA A 109 19.41 -20.69 7.37
N ASP A 110 18.68 -20.42 6.28
CA ASP A 110 19.12 -20.82 4.98
C ASP A 110 20.52 -20.24 4.92
N GLU A 111 21.47 -21.16 5.03
CA GLU A 111 22.89 -20.92 4.98
C GLU A 111 23.23 -20.09 3.74
N ALA A 112 23.07 -18.83 3.87
CA ALA A 112 23.77 -17.69 3.31
C ALA A 112 23.14 -16.48 4.01
N GLU A 113 23.84 -15.86 4.93
CA GLU A 113 23.75 -14.41 5.11
C GLU A 113 24.01 -13.80 3.73
N GLN A 114 22.96 -13.76 2.89
CA GLN A 114 22.91 -12.79 1.84
C GLN A 114 22.71 -11.47 2.59
N THR A 115 23.81 -10.86 2.97
CA THR A 115 23.82 -9.43 3.27
C THR A 115 23.17 -8.83 2.04
N GLU A 116 21.92 -8.36 2.19
CA GLU A 116 21.25 -7.63 1.12
C GLU A 116 22.24 -6.53 0.74
N GLU A 117 22.74 -6.58 -0.49
CA GLU A 117 23.69 -5.59 -0.98
C GLU A 117 22.94 -4.26 -1.03
N VAL A 118 23.19 -3.41 -0.04
CA VAL A 118 22.57 -2.11 0.09
C VAL A 118 23.61 -1.07 -0.32
N ILE A 119 23.23 -0.22 -1.24
CA ILE A 119 24.06 0.91 -1.71
C ILE A 119 23.34 2.22 -1.48
N PRO A 120 24.06 3.36 -1.35
CA PRO A 120 23.42 4.67 -1.28
C PRO A 120 22.54 4.92 -2.49
N ALA A 121 21.37 5.55 -2.27
CA ALA A 121 20.46 5.86 -3.36
C ALA A 121 21.07 6.90 -4.32
N ASP A 122 20.97 6.60 -5.60
CA ASP A 122 21.23 7.58 -6.65
C ASP A 122 20.11 8.65 -6.61
N PRO A 123 20.44 9.95 -6.50
CA PRO A 123 19.45 11.02 -6.48
C PRO A 123 18.52 11.03 -7.70
N ASP A 124 19.02 10.61 -8.86
CA ASP A 124 18.28 10.62 -10.12
C ASP A 124 17.28 9.45 -10.23
N VAL A 125 17.43 8.41 -9.41
CA VAL A 125 16.48 7.32 -9.33
C VAL A 125 15.31 7.74 -8.43
N ARG A 126 14.08 7.61 -8.90
CA ARG A 126 12.89 7.96 -8.10
C ARG A 126 12.70 7.00 -6.92
N ASN A 127 12.23 7.53 -5.80
CA ASN A 127 11.93 6.70 -4.62
C ASN A 127 10.81 5.69 -4.91
N TYR A 128 10.95 4.50 -4.37
CA TYR A 128 10.04 3.36 -4.56
C TYR A 128 9.94 2.90 -6.01
N THR A 129 11.08 2.86 -6.72
CA THR A 129 11.16 2.31 -8.07
C THR A 129 12.26 1.26 -8.19
N TYR A 130 12.06 0.35 -9.13
CA TYR A 130 13.10 -0.56 -9.57
C TYR A 130 14.10 0.17 -10.47
N THR A 131 15.36 -0.15 -10.35
CA THR A 131 16.44 0.37 -11.19
C THR A 131 17.54 -0.66 -11.38
N PHE A 132 18.42 -0.43 -12.36
CA PHE A 132 19.59 -1.27 -12.61
C PHE A 132 20.88 -0.48 -12.37
N PHE A 133 21.71 -0.99 -11.48
CA PHE A 133 23.03 -0.46 -11.21
C PHE A 133 24.07 -1.57 -11.40
N GLU A 134 25.09 -1.33 -12.21
CA GLU A 134 26.11 -2.32 -12.60
C GLU A 134 25.51 -3.66 -13.09
N GLY A 135 24.38 -3.60 -13.80
CA GLY A 135 23.70 -4.75 -14.36
C GLY A 135 22.84 -5.55 -13.38
N LYS A 136 22.84 -5.22 -12.10
CA LYS A 136 22.05 -5.83 -11.05
C LYS A 136 20.77 -5.05 -10.77
N LEU A 137 19.71 -5.73 -10.36
CA LEU A 137 18.42 -5.14 -10.04
C LEU A 137 18.42 -4.63 -8.59
N TYR A 138 18.02 -3.38 -8.42
CA TYR A 138 17.81 -2.73 -7.13
C TYR A 138 16.41 -2.14 -7.04
N TYR A 139 15.95 -1.93 -5.82
CA TYR A 139 14.75 -1.18 -5.51
C TYR A 139 15.11 -0.06 -4.56
N ARG A 140 14.76 1.18 -4.91
CA ARG A 140 15.05 2.34 -4.07
C ARG A 140 14.04 2.49 -2.95
N GLU A 141 14.53 2.53 -1.72
CA GLU A 141 13.77 2.84 -0.51
C GLU A 141 14.44 4.01 0.21
N ASN A 142 13.89 5.21 0.05
CA ASN A 142 14.41 6.45 0.65
C ASN A 142 15.85 6.78 0.23
N SER A 143 16.79 6.73 1.16
CA SER A 143 18.22 7.04 0.93
C SER A 143 19.06 5.84 0.51
N GLU A 144 18.44 4.70 0.30
CA GLU A 144 19.15 3.45 0.01
C GLU A 144 18.55 2.74 -1.21
N MET A 145 19.37 1.95 -1.88
CA MET A 145 18.95 1.01 -2.91
C MET A 145 19.29 -0.41 -2.46
N VAL A 146 18.27 -1.22 -2.34
CA VAL A 146 18.35 -2.62 -1.87
C VAL A 146 18.34 -3.54 -3.07
N ARG A 147 19.36 -4.41 -3.17
CA ARG A 147 19.41 -5.40 -4.23
C ARG A 147 18.22 -6.36 -4.15
N LYS A 148 17.62 -6.62 -5.30
CA LYS A 148 16.51 -7.60 -5.41
C LYS A 148 16.95 -8.77 -6.28
N GLU A 149 16.84 -9.97 -5.72
CA GLU A 149 17.07 -11.20 -6.46
C GLU A 149 15.71 -11.76 -6.90
N VAL A 150 15.54 -11.86 -8.19
CA VAL A 150 14.32 -12.38 -8.82
C VAL A 150 14.69 -13.42 -9.87
N SER A 151 13.71 -14.18 -10.38
CA SER A 151 13.99 -15.08 -11.49
C SER A 151 14.47 -14.32 -12.73
N GLN A 152 15.29 -14.94 -13.56
CA GLN A 152 15.79 -14.33 -14.81
C GLN A 152 14.66 -13.77 -15.66
N THR A 153 13.56 -14.50 -15.78
CA THR A 153 12.38 -14.01 -16.54
C THR A 153 11.75 -12.77 -15.93
N ALA A 154 11.69 -12.69 -14.61
CA ALA A 154 11.17 -11.51 -13.91
C ALA A 154 12.13 -10.32 -14.08
N GLU A 155 13.44 -10.54 -13.97
CA GLU A 155 14.45 -9.51 -14.17
C GLU A 155 14.40 -8.93 -15.60
N GLU A 156 14.35 -9.79 -16.61
CA GLU A 156 14.23 -9.36 -18.02
C GLU A 156 12.94 -8.55 -18.26
N ARG A 157 11.84 -8.92 -17.61
CA ARG A 157 10.57 -8.20 -17.66
C ARG A 157 10.69 -6.81 -17.03
N ILE A 158 11.25 -6.73 -15.82
CA ILE A 158 11.48 -5.47 -15.11
C ILE A 158 12.41 -4.56 -15.91
N ARG A 159 13.49 -5.10 -16.47
CA ARG A 159 14.43 -4.36 -17.32
C ARG A 159 13.75 -3.75 -18.55
N SER A 160 12.90 -4.52 -19.19
CA SER A 160 12.17 -4.03 -20.37
C SER A 160 11.16 -2.93 -20.00
N LEU A 161 10.50 -3.02 -18.84
CA LEU A 161 9.61 -1.98 -18.31
C LEU A 161 10.38 -0.73 -17.89
N ASP A 162 11.56 -0.89 -17.29
CA ASP A 162 12.46 0.22 -16.94
C ASP A 162 12.90 1.00 -18.19
N GLU A 163 13.29 0.31 -19.26
CA GLU A 163 13.62 0.94 -20.55
C GLU A 163 12.42 1.74 -21.11
N ILE A 164 11.21 1.17 -21.10
CA ILE A 164 9.99 1.86 -21.55
C ILE A 164 9.72 3.08 -20.68
N ARG A 165 9.87 2.97 -19.37
CA ARG A 165 9.71 4.07 -18.40
C ARG A 165 10.65 5.23 -18.70
N GLN A 166 11.94 4.95 -18.90
CA GLN A 166 12.95 5.97 -19.21
C GLN A 166 12.59 6.71 -20.49
N ILE A 167 12.28 5.99 -21.58
CA ILE A 167 11.88 6.60 -22.85
C ILE A 167 10.60 7.43 -22.68
N THR A 168 9.63 6.94 -21.90
CA THR A 168 8.39 7.68 -21.62
C THR A 168 8.65 8.99 -20.91
N ARG A 169 9.55 9.00 -19.91
CA ARG A 169 9.95 10.21 -19.20
C ARG A 169 10.68 11.19 -20.11
N GLU A 170 11.67 10.71 -20.86
CA GLU A 170 12.36 11.55 -21.85
C GLU A 170 11.37 12.15 -22.87
N LEU A 171 10.37 11.38 -23.32
CA LEU A 171 9.34 11.86 -24.23
C LEU A 171 8.44 12.94 -23.58
N ILE A 172 8.16 12.83 -22.28
CA ILE A 172 7.44 13.86 -21.53
C ILE A 172 8.29 15.13 -21.41
N ASP A 173 9.55 14.99 -21.03
CA ASP A 173 10.46 16.09 -20.78
C ASP A 173 10.71 16.91 -22.05
N ILE A 174 11.01 16.29 -23.19
CA ILE A 174 11.21 17.01 -24.46
C ILE A 174 9.94 17.75 -24.91
N GLN A 175 8.74 17.19 -24.68
CA GLN A 175 7.49 17.89 -24.97
C GLN A 175 7.27 19.10 -24.03
N MET A 176 7.66 18.99 -22.76
CA MET A 176 7.54 20.11 -21.79
C MET A 176 8.51 21.24 -22.08
N GLU A 177 9.72 20.94 -22.53
CA GLU A 177 10.76 21.90 -22.88
C GLU A 177 10.54 22.53 -24.27
N GLY A 178 9.81 21.86 -25.13
CA GLY A 178 9.57 22.20 -26.51
C GLY A 178 10.58 21.51 -27.41
N CYS A 179 10.10 20.58 -28.22
CA CYS A 179 10.91 19.81 -29.18
C CYS A 179 10.47 20.06 -30.62
N SER A 180 11.35 19.70 -31.56
CA SER A 180 10.98 19.64 -32.98
C SER A 180 10.08 18.43 -33.27
N ASP A 181 9.33 18.49 -34.37
CA ASP A 181 8.51 17.37 -34.84
C ASP A 181 9.36 16.11 -35.12
N GLU A 182 10.61 16.29 -35.55
CA GLU A 182 11.55 15.21 -35.84
C GLU A 182 12.01 14.52 -34.54
N GLU A 183 12.43 15.27 -33.54
CA GLU A 183 12.81 14.73 -32.21
C GLU A 183 11.65 13.98 -31.56
N LEU A 184 10.44 14.54 -31.64
CA LEU A 184 9.22 13.90 -31.13
C LEU A 184 8.96 12.57 -31.84
N ALA A 185 9.03 12.56 -33.18
CA ALA A 185 8.80 11.36 -33.98
C ALA A 185 9.83 10.24 -33.70
N ASP A 186 11.10 10.61 -33.55
CA ASP A 186 12.18 9.65 -33.23
C ASP A 186 11.97 8.99 -31.86
N LYS A 187 11.61 9.77 -30.83
CA LYS A 187 11.33 9.23 -29.51
C LYS A 187 10.08 8.37 -29.49
N GLN A 188 9.03 8.78 -30.22
CA GLN A 188 7.80 7.98 -30.36
C GLN A 188 8.08 6.66 -31.08
N GLN A 189 8.91 6.67 -32.11
CA GLN A 189 9.32 5.44 -32.82
C GLN A 189 10.08 4.50 -31.87
N LEU A 190 11.02 5.02 -31.09
CA LEU A 190 11.77 4.23 -30.12
C LEU A 190 10.82 3.61 -29.08
N LEU A 191 9.89 4.41 -28.52
CA LEU A 191 8.87 3.93 -27.58
C LEU A 191 8.02 2.81 -28.20
N ASN A 192 7.56 2.99 -29.44
CA ASN A 192 6.78 1.98 -30.17
C ASN A 192 7.54 0.66 -30.29
N VAL A 193 8.81 0.69 -30.73
CA VAL A 193 9.64 -0.52 -30.89
C VAL A 193 9.81 -1.26 -29.57
N LYS A 194 10.11 -0.54 -28.48
CA LYS A 194 10.31 -1.16 -27.16
C LYS A 194 9.01 -1.72 -26.59
N TYR A 195 7.92 -0.98 -26.71
CA TYR A 195 6.60 -1.41 -26.27
C TYR A 195 6.13 -2.65 -27.03
N ASP A 196 6.21 -2.66 -28.38
CA ASP A 196 5.77 -3.81 -29.18
C ASP A 196 6.58 -5.07 -28.88
N LYS A 197 7.90 -4.92 -28.66
CA LYS A 197 8.75 -6.03 -28.21
C LYS A 197 8.33 -6.57 -26.85
N PHE A 198 8.00 -5.67 -25.91
CA PHE A 198 7.55 -6.05 -24.57
C PHE A 198 6.21 -6.78 -24.63
N VAL A 199 5.22 -6.19 -25.30
CA VAL A 199 3.86 -6.76 -25.40
C VAL A 199 3.87 -8.10 -26.14
N GLY A 200 4.68 -8.22 -27.18
CA GLY A 200 4.84 -9.50 -27.90
C GLY A 200 5.39 -10.64 -27.03
N LYS A 201 6.16 -10.33 -26.00
CA LYS A 201 6.76 -11.34 -25.10
C LYS A 201 5.96 -11.54 -23.82
N TYR A 202 5.42 -10.47 -23.23
CA TYR A 202 4.87 -10.48 -21.86
C TYR A 202 3.39 -10.09 -21.78
N GLY A 203 2.78 -9.75 -22.93
CA GLY A 203 1.41 -9.20 -22.95
C GLY A 203 1.33 -7.75 -22.51
N ALA A 204 0.12 -7.21 -22.48
CA ALA A 204 -0.14 -5.82 -22.11
C ALA A 204 0.46 -5.45 -20.75
N ILE A 205 0.94 -4.20 -20.62
CA ILE A 205 1.48 -3.67 -19.34
C ILE A 205 0.43 -3.78 -18.23
N THR A 206 -0.83 -3.49 -18.55
CA THR A 206 -1.96 -3.56 -17.62
C THR A 206 -2.42 -4.98 -17.30
N SER A 207 -1.82 -6.02 -17.92
CA SER A 207 -2.16 -7.42 -17.64
C SER A 207 -1.91 -7.79 -16.17
N LYS A 208 -2.68 -8.78 -15.68
CA LYS A 208 -2.55 -9.25 -14.28
C LYS A 208 -1.12 -9.68 -13.92
N ALA A 209 -0.42 -10.35 -14.84
CA ALA A 209 0.94 -10.84 -14.61
C ALA A 209 1.96 -9.69 -14.48
N ASN A 210 1.85 -8.67 -15.34
CA ASN A 210 2.72 -7.49 -15.30
C ASN A 210 2.41 -6.61 -14.09
N ARG A 211 1.13 -6.45 -13.76
CA ARG A 211 0.70 -5.76 -12.53
C ARG A 211 1.30 -6.40 -11.27
N THR A 212 1.27 -7.73 -11.18
CA THR A 212 1.82 -8.43 -10.01
C THR A 212 3.34 -8.24 -9.91
N ALA A 213 4.05 -8.23 -11.04
CA ALA A 213 5.50 -8.08 -11.06
C ALA A 213 5.97 -6.64 -10.74
N PHE A 214 5.15 -5.63 -11.02
CA PHE A 214 5.57 -4.22 -10.98
C PHE A 214 4.71 -3.32 -10.09
N ARG A 215 3.77 -3.89 -9.33
CA ARG A 215 2.80 -3.14 -8.50
C ARG A 215 3.45 -2.26 -7.43
N ASP A 216 4.64 -2.66 -6.95
CA ASP A 216 5.35 -1.96 -5.88
C ASP A 216 6.21 -0.81 -6.43
N ASP A 217 6.30 -0.67 -7.76
CA ASP A 217 7.00 0.43 -8.41
C ASP A 217 6.09 1.67 -8.51
N SER A 218 6.57 2.79 -7.97
CA SER A 218 5.80 4.04 -7.93
C SER A 218 5.52 4.64 -9.31
N ASP A 219 6.23 4.20 -10.35
CA ASP A 219 6.03 4.61 -11.73
C ASP A 219 5.13 3.65 -12.53
N TYR A 220 4.63 2.58 -11.92
CA TYR A 220 3.73 1.67 -12.62
C TYR A 220 2.48 2.37 -13.17
N PRO A 221 1.85 3.35 -12.49
CA PRO A 221 0.76 4.14 -13.08
C PRO A 221 1.14 4.90 -14.34
N LEU A 222 2.39 5.42 -14.42
CA LEU A 222 2.90 6.06 -15.64
C LEU A 222 2.98 5.05 -16.79
N LEU A 223 3.48 3.85 -16.53
CA LEU A 223 3.53 2.78 -17.53
C LEU A 223 2.13 2.35 -17.98
N CYS A 224 1.18 2.25 -17.06
CA CYS A 224 -0.22 1.94 -17.39
C CYS A 224 -0.88 3.01 -18.26
N SER A 225 -0.46 4.28 -18.18
CA SER A 225 -1.00 5.36 -19.01
C SER A 225 -0.61 5.25 -20.51
N LEU A 226 0.29 4.35 -20.85
CA LEU A 226 0.61 4.00 -22.23
C LEU A 226 -0.45 3.10 -22.89
N GLU A 227 -1.40 2.61 -22.12
CA GLU A 227 -2.44 1.72 -22.59
C GLU A 227 -3.83 2.27 -22.28
N GLU A 228 -4.71 2.21 -23.25
CA GLU A 228 -6.14 2.47 -23.12
C GLU A 228 -6.88 1.14 -23.19
N VAL A 229 -7.65 0.82 -22.16
CA VAL A 229 -8.45 -0.40 -22.10
C VAL A 229 -9.91 -0.01 -22.35
N ASN A 230 -10.51 -0.55 -23.41
CA ASN A 230 -11.93 -0.33 -23.71
C ASN A 230 -12.84 -1.19 -22.82
N GLU A 231 -14.17 -0.99 -22.95
CA GLU A 231 -15.17 -1.73 -22.17
C GLU A 231 -15.13 -3.24 -22.43
N ASP A 232 -14.66 -3.66 -23.59
CA ASP A 232 -14.53 -5.07 -24.00
C ASP A 232 -13.22 -5.71 -23.48
N GLY A 233 -12.36 -4.92 -22.83
CA GLY A 233 -11.06 -5.37 -22.33
C GLY A 233 -9.95 -5.40 -23.38
N GLU A 234 -10.17 -4.86 -24.57
CA GLU A 234 -9.12 -4.73 -25.59
C GLU A 234 -8.18 -3.58 -25.20
N VAL A 235 -6.89 -3.82 -25.37
CA VAL A 235 -5.83 -2.86 -25.05
C VAL A 235 -5.35 -2.18 -26.32
N LYS A 236 -5.32 -0.85 -26.31
CA LYS A 236 -4.79 0.00 -27.40
C LYS A 236 -3.67 0.88 -26.87
N LYS A 237 -2.76 1.26 -27.76
CA LYS A 237 -1.72 2.24 -27.45
C LYS A 237 -2.36 3.61 -27.26
N ALA A 238 -1.93 4.32 -26.20
CA ALA A 238 -2.37 5.69 -25.93
C ALA A 238 -1.85 6.69 -26.97
N ASP A 239 -2.44 7.86 -27.01
CA ASP A 239 -2.12 8.94 -27.94
C ASP A 239 -0.64 9.35 -27.95
N MET A 240 0.08 9.18 -26.86
CA MET A 240 1.50 9.51 -26.70
C MET A 240 2.40 8.80 -27.74
N PHE A 241 1.98 7.64 -28.24
CA PHE A 241 2.72 6.91 -29.28
C PHE A 241 2.67 7.55 -30.67
N TYR A 242 1.72 8.47 -30.91
CA TYR A 242 1.39 8.93 -32.26
C TYR A 242 1.37 10.45 -32.42
N LYS A 243 1.18 11.20 -31.33
CA LYS A 243 1.04 12.66 -31.39
C LYS A 243 1.57 13.34 -30.13
N GLN A 244 1.82 14.62 -30.25
CA GLN A 244 2.13 15.45 -29.08
C GLN A 244 0.93 15.49 -28.12
N THR A 245 1.17 15.14 -26.84
CA THR A 245 0.15 15.12 -25.81
C THR A 245 0.34 16.23 -24.77
N ILE A 246 1.53 16.80 -24.69
CA ILE A 246 1.89 17.85 -23.73
C ILE A 246 2.28 19.10 -24.51
N LYS A 247 1.75 20.25 -24.11
CA LYS A 247 2.13 21.55 -24.65
C LYS A 247 3.31 22.10 -23.86
N ALA A 248 4.33 22.62 -24.56
CA ALA A 248 5.44 23.31 -23.93
C ALA A 248 4.93 24.47 -23.05
N LYS A 249 5.59 24.67 -21.91
CA LYS A 249 5.30 25.85 -21.09
C LYS A 249 5.78 27.09 -21.87
N SER A 250 4.85 28.00 -22.17
CA SER A 250 5.11 29.33 -22.71
C SER A 250 5.75 30.24 -21.65
#